data_389c121b77ef122f880d17c8b1a8657a
#
_entry.id   389c121b77ef122f880d17c8b1a8657a
#
_cell.length_a   1.000
_cell.length_b   1.000
_cell.length_c   1.000
_cell.angle_alpha   90.00
_cell.angle_beta   90.00
_cell.angle_gamma   90.00
#
_symmetry.space_group_name_H-M   'P 1'
#
loop_
_entity.id
_entity.type
_entity.pdbx_description
1 polymer ?
#
loop_
_entity_poly.entity_id
_entity_poly.type
_entity_poly.pdbx_seq_one_letter_code
_entity_poly.pdbx_strand_id
1 'polypeptide(L)'
;YVHLTRFSGEVKLGVLDAEFTLPGGIRKHSGLRHVTLHNVTVGDNCCIENIQNYIANYEIGNDTFIENVDIILVNRLTTFGNGVEATVLNETGGREVLINDKLSAHQAYILALYRHRPELINRMKAITDYYSNKHASTVGSIGDHVMILNTGSIRNVRIGDYCHICG
;
A
#
# COMPACT_ATOMS: atom_id res chain seq x y z
N TYR A 1 -26.47 -1.31 1.47
CA TYR A 1 -25.45 -0.44 0.90
C TYR A 1 -24.42 -1.14 0.00
N VAL A 2 -24.71 -2.39 -0.39
CA VAL A 2 -23.90 -3.17 -1.33
C VAL A 2 -24.67 -3.29 -2.65
N HIS A 3 -24.15 -2.70 -3.73
CA HIS A 3 -24.79 -2.67 -5.04
C HIS A 3 -23.80 -2.98 -6.16
N LEU A 4 -24.23 -3.80 -7.13
CA LEU A 4 -23.45 -4.18 -8.32
C LEU A 4 -22.01 -4.61 -7.95
N THR A 5 -21.89 -5.39 -6.88
CA THR A 5 -20.63 -5.85 -6.32
C THR A 5 -20.47 -7.34 -6.56
N ARG A 6 -19.28 -7.76 -6.97
CA ARG A 6 -18.91 -9.16 -7.14
C ARG A 6 -17.91 -9.58 -6.08
N PHE A 7 -18.14 -10.72 -5.47
CA PHE A 7 -17.23 -11.32 -4.48
C PHE A 7 -16.63 -12.61 -5.03
N SER A 8 -15.34 -12.81 -4.78
CA SER A 8 -14.60 -14.01 -5.16
C SER A 8 -13.58 -14.36 -4.09
N GLY A 9 -13.34 -15.64 -3.85
CA GLY A 9 -12.47 -16.10 -2.79
C GLY A 9 -13.01 -15.78 -1.39
N GLU A 10 -12.14 -15.49 -0.45
CA GLU A 10 -12.48 -15.12 0.93
C GLU A 10 -12.66 -13.61 1.03
N VAL A 11 -13.88 -13.16 1.29
CA VAL A 11 -14.18 -11.72 1.48
C VAL A 11 -14.86 -11.53 2.82
N LYS A 12 -14.29 -10.64 3.63
CA LYS A 12 -14.83 -10.22 4.93
C LYS A 12 -15.24 -8.76 4.86
N LEU A 13 -16.39 -8.42 5.37
CA LEU A 13 -16.91 -7.06 5.39
C LEU A 13 -17.19 -6.64 6.83
N GLY A 14 -16.78 -5.44 7.18
CA GLY A 14 -17.16 -4.75 8.41
C GLY A 14 -18.57 -4.17 8.32
N VAL A 15 -18.94 -3.40 9.33
CA VAL A 15 -20.22 -2.69 9.42
C VAL A 15 -20.15 -1.41 8.56
N LEU A 16 -21.16 -1.19 7.73
CA LEU A 16 -21.22 -0.05 6.82
C LEU A 16 -22.35 0.91 7.25
N ASP A 17 -22.08 1.75 8.24
CA ASP A 17 -23.10 2.61 8.87
C ASP A 17 -22.64 4.08 9.08
N ALA A 18 -21.69 4.55 8.30
CA ALA A 18 -21.22 5.94 8.36
C ALA A 18 -21.57 6.75 7.10
N GLU A 19 -21.54 8.07 7.24
CA GLU A 19 -21.64 9.02 6.14
C GLU A 19 -20.32 9.77 5.95
N PHE A 20 -19.87 9.86 4.70
CA PHE A 20 -18.76 10.70 4.28
C PHE A 20 -19.28 12.03 3.75
N THR A 21 -18.62 13.12 4.14
CA THR A 21 -18.88 14.44 3.57
C THR A 21 -17.72 14.81 2.63
N LEU A 22 -18.01 14.87 1.34
CA LEU A 22 -17.05 15.22 0.31
C LEU A 22 -16.97 16.74 0.12
N PRO A 23 -15.91 17.26 -0.53
CA PRO A 23 -15.82 18.67 -0.93
C PRO A 23 -17.08 19.13 -1.66
N GLY A 24 -17.56 20.33 -1.34
CA GLY A 24 -18.83 20.83 -1.86
C GLY A 24 -20.07 20.41 -1.06
N GLY A 25 -19.91 19.65 0.03
CA GLY A 25 -21.00 19.26 0.92
C GLY A 25 -21.82 18.05 0.46
N ILE A 26 -21.34 17.31 -0.51
CA ILE A 26 -21.98 16.07 -0.97
C ILE A 26 -21.82 15.00 0.12
N ARG A 27 -22.93 14.38 0.51
CA ARG A 27 -22.92 13.26 1.46
C ARG A 27 -23.00 11.94 0.72
N LYS A 28 -22.14 11.01 1.11
CA LYS A 28 -22.17 9.62 0.64
C LYS A 28 -22.19 8.69 1.83
N HIS A 29 -23.10 7.74 1.83
CA HIS A 29 -23.15 6.68 2.82
C HIS A 29 -22.07 5.65 2.53
N SER A 30 -21.44 5.10 3.58
CA SER A 30 -20.54 3.94 3.45
C SER A 30 -21.19 2.80 2.67
N GLY A 31 -20.40 2.03 1.97
CA GLY A 31 -20.93 0.97 1.13
C GLY A 31 -20.01 0.55 0.01
N LEU A 32 -20.42 -0.49 -0.70
CA LEU A 32 -19.70 -1.03 -1.85
C LEU A 32 -20.57 -0.86 -3.09
N ARG A 33 -20.04 -0.19 -4.12
CA ARG A 33 -20.79 0.08 -5.36
C ARG A 33 -19.90 -0.09 -6.59
N HIS A 34 -20.31 -0.91 -7.54
CA HIS A 34 -19.56 -1.16 -8.78
C HIS A 34 -18.11 -1.60 -8.49
N VAL A 35 -17.94 -2.66 -7.74
CA VAL A 35 -16.62 -3.20 -7.37
C VAL A 35 -16.58 -4.72 -7.47
N THR A 36 -15.43 -5.26 -7.84
CA THR A 36 -15.13 -6.69 -7.72
C THR A 36 -14.05 -6.87 -6.66
N LEU A 37 -14.34 -7.69 -5.65
CA LEU A 37 -13.43 -7.99 -4.54
C LEU A 37 -12.99 -9.46 -4.60
N HIS A 38 -11.68 -9.71 -4.49
CA HIS A 38 -11.11 -11.05 -4.46
C HIS A 38 -10.11 -11.20 -3.30
N ASN A 39 -10.42 -12.06 -2.33
CA ASN A 39 -9.59 -12.23 -1.12
C ASN A 39 -9.32 -10.89 -0.42
N VAL A 40 -10.37 -10.19 -0.01
CA VAL A 40 -10.27 -8.85 0.59
C VAL A 40 -11.00 -8.82 1.93
N THR A 41 -10.35 -8.24 2.92
CA THR A 41 -11.01 -7.83 4.16
C THR A 41 -11.27 -6.32 4.09
N VAL A 42 -12.51 -5.91 4.27
CA VAL A 42 -12.93 -4.51 4.33
C VAL A 42 -13.32 -4.19 5.75
N GLY A 43 -12.71 -3.17 6.34
CA GLY A 43 -13.02 -2.68 7.68
C GLY A 43 -14.37 -1.98 7.77
N ASP A 44 -14.64 -1.43 8.94
CA ASP A 44 -15.89 -0.73 9.22
C ASP A 44 -15.97 0.61 8.49
N ASN A 45 -17.18 1.01 8.16
CA ASN A 45 -17.50 2.32 7.60
C ASN A 45 -16.81 2.67 6.26
N CYS A 46 -16.34 1.68 5.52
CA CYS A 46 -15.68 1.92 4.24
C CYS A 46 -16.68 2.33 3.15
N CYS A 47 -16.24 3.21 2.25
CA CYS A 47 -16.94 3.56 1.01
C CYS A 47 -16.03 3.23 -0.18
N ILE A 48 -16.40 2.21 -0.96
CA ILE A 48 -15.61 1.77 -2.11
C ILE A 48 -16.50 1.78 -3.34
N GLU A 49 -16.17 2.64 -4.30
CA GLU A 49 -17.02 2.88 -5.47
C GLU A 49 -16.23 2.93 -6.77
N ASN A 50 -16.86 2.46 -7.84
CA ASN A 50 -16.37 2.62 -9.21
C ASN A 50 -14.94 2.12 -9.40
N ILE A 51 -14.68 0.88 -9.01
CA ILE A 51 -13.42 0.21 -9.30
C ILE A 51 -13.53 -0.42 -10.67
N GLN A 52 -12.74 0.05 -11.63
CA GLN A 52 -12.89 -0.33 -13.05
C GLN A 52 -12.60 -1.82 -13.29
N ASN A 53 -11.59 -2.35 -12.61
CA ASN A 53 -11.23 -3.77 -12.69
C ASN A 53 -11.60 -4.49 -11.39
N TYR A 54 -10.70 -4.57 -10.43
CA TYR A 54 -10.95 -5.27 -9.16
C TYR A 54 -9.96 -4.83 -8.06
N ILE A 55 -10.30 -5.18 -6.83
CA ILE A 55 -9.41 -5.15 -5.68
C ILE A 55 -9.09 -6.60 -5.29
N ALA A 56 -7.81 -6.94 -5.16
CA ALA A 56 -7.41 -8.30 -4.83
C ALA A 56 -6.26 -8.37 -3.82
N ASN A 57 -6.42 -9.30 -2.87
CA ASN A 57 -5.41 -9.62 -1.84
C ASN A 57 -5.05 -8.40 -0.98
N TYR A 58 -6.04 -7.74 -0.40
CA TYR A 58 -5.85 -6.57 0.46
C TYR A 58 -6.68 -6.66 1.75
N GLU A 59 -6.11 -6.11 2.81
CA GLU A 59 -6.79 -5.73 4.03
C GLU A 59 -6.98 -4.21 4.00
N ILE A 60 -8.23 -3.76 4.06
CA ILE A 60 -8.62 -2.35 4.03
C ILE A 60 -9.10 -1.97 5.42
N GLY A 61 -8.48 -0.96 6.01
CA GLY A 61 -8.79 -0.43 7.33
C GLY A 61 -10.14 0.29 7.37
N ASN A 62 -10.46 0.80 8.55
CA ASN A 62 -11.74 1.45 8.83
C ASN A 62 -11.82 2.87 8.25
N ASP A 63 -13.03 3.36 8.07
CA ASP A 63 -13.32 4.73 7.64
C ASP A 63 -12.57 5.14 6.36
N THR A 64 -12.35 4.18 5.47
CA THR A 64 -11.57 4.35 4.24
C THR A 64 -12.49 4.66 3.06
N PHE A 65 -12.10 5.64 2.24
CA PHE A 65 -12.83 6.08 1.07
C PHE A 65 -12.02 5.84 -0.20
N ILE A 66 -12.52 4.97 -1.10
CA ILE A 66 -11.87 4.62 -2.37
C ILE A 66 -12.86 4.84 -3.51
N GLU A 67 -12.53 5.73 -4.43
CA GLU A 67 -13.41 6.04 -5.56
C GLU A 67 -12.64 6.21 -6.85
N ASN A 68 -13.20 5.65 -7.93
CA ASN A 68 -12.70 5.81 -9.29
C ASN A 68 -11.23 5.40 -9.43
N VAL A 69 -10.94 4.15 -9.11
CA VAL A 69 -9.61 3.52 -9.20
C VAL A 69 -9.65 2.40 -10.22
N ASP A 70 -8.60 2.27 -11.02
CA ASP A 70 -8.54 1.20 -12.01
C ASP A 70 -8.40 -0.18 -11.34
N ILE A 71 -7.31 -0.41 -10.61
CA ILE A 71 -7.02 -1.70 -9.98
C ILE A 71 -6.19 -1.53 -8.71
N ILE A 72 -6.50 -2.30 -7.68
CA ILE A 72 -5.70 -2.42 -6.46
C ILE A 72 -5.37 -3.89 -6.25
N LEU A 73 -4.08 -4.26 -6.32
CA LEU A 73 -3.75 -5.67 -6.22
C LEU A 73 -2.37 -5.97 -5.66
N VAL A 74 -2.28 -7.07 -4.92
CA VAL A 74 -1.01 -7.79 -4.68
C VAL A 74 -1.04 -9.07 -5.49
N ASN A 75 -0.08 -9.25 -6.42
CA ASN A 75 -0.11 -10.36 -7.35
C ASN A 75 0.85 -11.50 -7.00
N ARG A 76 1.77 -11.30 -6.06
CA ARG A 76 2.76 -12.30 -5.60
C ARG A 76 3.24 -11.96 -4.20
N LEU A 77 4.08 -12.84 -3.66
CA LEU A 77 4.88 -12.49 -2.47
C LEU A 77 5.73 -11.25 -2.80
N THR A 78 5.56 -10.19 -2.02
CA THR A 78 6.24 -8.91 -2.23
C THR A 78 6.76 -8.35 -0.92
N THR A 79 7.85 -7.62 -0.97
CA THR A 79 8.42 -6.89 0.17
C THR A 79 7.91 -5.44 0.25
N PHE A 80 6.97 -5.07 -0.64
CA PHE A 80 6.42 -3.71 -0.72
C PHE A 80 7.49 -2.62 -0.90
N GLY A 81 8.50 -2.92 -1.72
CA GLY A 81 9.62 -2.02 -1.98
C GLY A 81 10.79 -2.10 -0.98
N ASN A 82 10.63 -2.83 0.12
CA ASN A 82 11.74 -3.03 1.05
C ASN A 82 12.81 -3.94 0.46
N GLY A 83 14.09 -3.54 0.59
CA GLY A 83 15.22 -4.29 0.07
C GLY A 83 15.53 -4.00 -1.41
N VAL A 84 14.83 -3.09 -2.06
CA VAL A 84 15.15 -2.65 -3.42
C VAL A 84 16.40 -1.77 -3.40
N GLU A 85 17.33 -2.02 -4.31
CA GLU A 85 18.52 -1.19 -4.48
C GLU A 85 18.20 0.09 -5.25
N ALA A 86 18.55 1.24 -4.67
CA ALA A 86 18.51 2.53 -5.34
C ALA A 86 19.91 3.04 -5.61
N THR A 87 20.15 3.49 -6.82
CA THR A 87 21.39 4.14 -7.22
C THR A 87 21.40 5.58 -6.73
N VAL A 88 22.32 5.90 -5.82
CA VAL A 88 22.45 7.23 -5.24
C VAL A 88 23.81 7.81 -5.57
N LEU A 89 23.85 9.01 -6.17
CA LEU A 89 25.09 9.72 -6.56
C LEU A 89 26.09 8.81 -7.30
N ASN A 90 25.60 8.05 -8.28
CA ASN A 90 26.34 6.90 -8.75
C ASN A 90 26.18 6.66 -10.25
N GLU A 91 26.95 7.39 -11.05
CA GLU A 91 26.98 7.17 -12.50
C GLU A 91 27.72 5.90 -12.90
N THR A 92 28.62 5.37 -12.04
CA THR A 92 29.48 4.23 -12.34
C THR A 92 29.20 2.97 -11.54
N GLY A 93 28.21 2.99 -10.66
CA GLY A 93 27.87 1.86 -9.78
C GLY A 93 28.70 1.81 -8.47
N GLY A 94 28.28 0.98 -7.52
CA GLY A 94 29.01 0.71 -6.27
C GLY A 94 28.57 1.53 -5.06
N ARG A 95 27.54 2.38 -5.18
CA ARG A 95 26.97 3.14 -4.05
C ARG A 95 25.46 2.94 -3.93
N GLU A 96 24.99 1.76 -4.25
CA GLU A 96 23.60 1.41 -4.12
C GLU A 96 23.19 1.40 -2.65
N VAL A 97 22.02 1.96 -2.37
CA VAL A 97 21.40 1.99 -1.06
C VAL A 97 20.17 1.08 -1.07
N LEU A 98 20.10 0.15 -0.14
CA LEU A 98 18.90 -0.67 0.06
C LEU A 98 17.81 0.17 0.71
N ILE A 99 16.73 0.40 -0.02
CA ILE A 99 15.57 1.15 0.46
C ILE A 99 14.74 0.28 1.41
N ASN A 100 14.25 0.86 2.48
CA ASN A 100 13.21 0.28 3.30
C ASN A 100 12.40 1.39 3.99
N ASP A 101 11.22 1.08 4.48
CA ASP A 101 10.29 2.04 5.10
C ASP A 101 10.81 2.64 6.44
N LYS A 102 11.89 2.09 7.00
CA LYS A 102 12.60 2.60 8.17
C LYS A 102 13.93 3.30 7.84
N LEU A 103 14.24 3.45 6.56
CA LEU A 103 15.49 4.05 6.13
C LEU A 103 15.57 5.53 6.54
N SER A 104 16.50 5.85 7.40
CA SER A 104 16.80 7.25 7.75
C SER A 104 17.89 7.85 6.84
N ALA A 105 17.93 9.18 6.76
CA ALA A 105 18.98 9.89 6.03
C ALA A 105 20.39 9.52 6.52
N HIS A 106 20.56 9.29 7.82
CA HIS A 106 21.84 8.86 8.40
C HIS A 106 22.24 7.46 7.92
N GLN A 107 21.29 6.52 7.86
CA GLN A 107 21.57 5.18 7.35
C GLN A 107 21.91 5.20 5.86
N ALA A 108 21.17 5.98 5.07
CA ALA A 108 21.46 6.16 3.65
C ALA A 108 22.86 6.77 3.43
N TYR A 109 23.22 7.79 4.23
CA TYR A 109 24.56 8.39 4.20
C TYR A 109 25.67 7.37 4.49
N ILE A 110 25.50 6.55 5.52
CA ILE A 110 26.48 5.49 5.86
C ILE A 110 26.59 4.49 4.71
N LEU A 111 25.47 4.01 4.19
CA LEU A 111 25.44 3.05 3.08
C LEU A 111 26.12 3.60 1.82
N ALA A 112 25.94 4.87 1.50
CA ALA A 112 26.50 5.50 0.32
C ALA A 112 27.99 5.84 0.44
N LEU A 113 28.44 6.32 1.61
CA LEU A 113 29.76 6.94 1.74
C LEU A 113 30.79 6.10 2.50
N TYR A 114 30.37 5.16 3.37
CA TYR A 114 31.31 4.37 4.18
C TYR A 114 31.75 3.06 3.49
N ARG A 115 31.87 3.07 2.16
CA ARG A 115 32.26 1.89 1.35
C ARG A 115 33.65 1.34 1.68
N HIS A 116 34.50 2.14 2.28
CA HIS A 116 35.81 1.70 2.79
C HIS A 116 35.70 0.80 4.03
N ARG A 117 34.51 0.60 4.57
CA ARG A 117 34.20 -0.31 5.68
C ARG A 117 33.23 -1.41 5.25
N PRO A 118 33.70 -2.41 4.49
CA PRO A 118 32.84 -3.42 3.90
C PRO A 118 32.06 -4.24 4.94
N GLU A 119 32.65 -4.53 6.07
CA GLU A 119 31.98 -5.27 7.16
C GLU A 119 30.73 -4.53 7.67
N LEU A 120 30.82 -3.21 7.87
CA LEU A 120 29.69 -2.38 8.27
C LEU A 120 28.58 -2.41 7.21
N ILE A 121 28.94 -2.20 5.95
CA ILE A 121 27.99 -2.20 4.85
C ILE A 121 27.30 -3.56 4.72
N ASN A 122 28.05 -4.64 4.77
CA ASN A 122 27.48 -6.00 4.71
C ASN A 122 26.54 -6.28 5.89
N ARG A 123 26.87 -5.80 7.09
CA ARG A 123 25.99 -5.93 8.25
C ARG A 123 24.68 -5.16 8.08
N MET A 124 24.75 -3.94 7.57
CA MET A 124 23.56 -3.11 7.30
C MET A 124 22.68 -3.76 6.22
N LYS A 125 23.28 -4.26 5.14
CA LYS A 125 22.55 -5.01 4.11
C LYS A 125 21.86 -6.24 4.69
N ALA A 126 22.54 -7.05 5.48
CA ALA A 126 21.96 -8.22 6.12
C ALA A 126 20.78 -7.87 7.05
N ILE A 127 20.84 -6.75 7.77
CA ILE A 127 19.73 -6.26 8.59
C ILE A 127 18.53 -5.86 7.70
N THR A 128 18.78 -5.16 6.60
CA THR A 128 17.72 -4.78 5.66
C THR A 128 17.09 -5.98 5.00
N ASP A 129 17.88 -6.98 4.60
CA ASP A 129 17.38 -8.23 4.00
C ASP A 129 16.52 -9.01 5.00
N TYR A 130 16.96 -9.13 6.24
CA TYR A 130 16.17 -9.76 7.28
C TYR A 130 14.83 -9.02 7.50
N TYR A 131 14.88 -7.70 7.57
CA TYR A 131 13.68 -6.86 7.72
C TYR A 131 12.72 -7.04 6.55
N SER A 132 13.23 -6.97 5.32
CA SER A 132 12.44 -7.12 4.09
C SER A 132 11.74 -8.48 4.03
N ASN A 133 12.48 -9.54 4.31
CA ASN A 133 11.93 -10.91 4.33
C ASN A 133 10.85 -11.09 5.39
N LYS A 134 11.03 -10.49 6.57
CA LYS A 134 10.04 -10.53 7.66
C LYS A 134 8.73 -9.83 7.28
N HIS A 135 8.80 -8.79 6.46
CA HIS A 135 7.63 -8.00 6.04
C HIS A 135 7.07 -8.41 4.67
N ALA A 136 7.67 -9.41 4.03
CA ALA A 136 7.16 -9.94 2.79
C ALA A 136 5.79 -10.60 3.01
N SER A 137 4.84 -10.30 2.12
CA SER A 137 3.49 -10.84 2.19
C SER A 137 2.86 -10.96 0.80
N THR A 138 1.87 -11.82 0.69
CA THR A 138 0.98 -11.91 -0.47
C THR A 138 -0.28 -11.04 -0.30
N VAL A 139 -0.43 -10.40 0.86
CA VAL A 139 -1.57 -9.53 1.19
C VAL A 139 -1.05 -8.13 1.48
N GLY A 140 -1.61 -7.14 0.81
CA GLY A 140 -1.35 -5.72 1.05
C GLY A 140 -2.23 -5.16 2.15
N SER A 141 -1.92 -3.94 2.59
CA SER A 141 -2.75 -3.24 3.56
C SER A 141 -2.99 -1.79 3.13
N ILE A 142 -4.20 -1.34 3.38
CA ILE A 142 -4.61 0.06 3.35
C ILE A 142 -5.05 0.38 4.76
N GLY A 143 -4.45 1.39 5.37
CA GLY A 143 -4.71 1.77 6.76
C GLY A 143 -6.07 2.41 6.98
N ASP A 144 -6.27 2.90 8.20
CA ASP A 144 -7.51 3.58 8.60
C ASP A 144 -7.54 5.03 8.08
N HIS A 145 -8.75 5.54 7.84
CA HIS A 145 -9.00 6.92 7.39
C HIS A 145 -8.24 7.30 6.11
N VAL A 146 -8.07 6.36 5.21
CA VAL A 146 -7.39 6.57 3.92
C VAL A 146 -8.39 7.05 2.88
N MET A 147 -7.95 7.98 2.03
CA MET A 147 -8.73 8.45 0.89
C MET A 147 -7.95 8.23 -0.41
N ILE A 148 -8.53 7.47 -1.34
CA ILE A 148 -7.93 7.19 -2.66
C ILE A 148 -8.93 7.60 -3.74
N LEU A 149 -8.56 8.56 -4.57
CA LEU A 149 -9.45 9.16 -5.56
C LEU A 149 -8.78 9.21 -6.94
N ASN A 150 -9.54 8.86 -7.96
CA ASN A 150 -9.18 9.07 -9.37
C ASN A 150 -7.79 8.53 -9.73
N THR A 151 -7.42 7.38 -9.21
CA THR A 151 -6.06 6.83 -9.34
C THR A 151 -6.07 5.65 -10.31
N GLY A 152 -5.01 5.49 -11.08
CA GLY A 152 -4.82 4.33 -11.95
C GLY A 152 -4.52 3.04 -11.18
N SER A 153 -3.44 2.36 -11.51
CA SER A 153 -3.07 1.08 -10.89
C SER A 153 -2.30 1.25 -9.59
N ILE A 154 -2.76 0.65 -8.51
CA ILE A 154 -2.05 0.49 -7.24
C ILE A 154 -1.66 -0.98 -7.10
N ARG A 155 -0.37 -1.27 -7.16
CA ARG A 155 0.12 -2.65 -7.15
C ARG A 155 1.25 -2.86 -6.17
N ASN A 156 1.13 -3.91 -5.34
CA ASN A 156 2.17 -4.32 -4.39
C ASN A 156 2.59 -3.19 -3.44
N VAL A 157 1.63 -2.43 -2.92
CA VAL A 157 1.85 -1.26 -2.06
C VAL A 157 1.21 -1.50 -0.70
N ARG A 158 1.84 -1.01 0.36
CA ARG A 158 1.21 -0.79 1.66
C ARG A 158 0.97 0.69 1.85
N ILE A 159 -0.24 1.04 2.26
CA ILE A 159 -0.66 2.41 2.50
C ILE A 159 -0.93 2.55 4.00
N GLY A 160 -0.28 3.51 4.63
CA GLY A 160 -0.47 3.80 6.06
C GLY A 160 -1.76 4.58 6.33
N ASP A 161 -2.06 4.78 7.61
CA ASP A 161 -3.23 5.50 8.05
C ASP A 161 -3.21 6.97 7.61
N TYR A 162 -4.39 7.55 7.46
CA TYR A 162 -4.59 8.97 7.11
C TYR A 162 -3.92 9.41 5.80
N CYS A 163 -3.63 8.49 4.91
CA CYS A 163 -3.08 8.82 3.60
C CYS A 163 -4.15 9.38 2.66
N HIS A 164 -3.79 10.39 1.87
CA HIS A 164 -4.61 10.91 0.80
C HIS A 164 -3.87 10.76 -0.54
N ILE A 165 -4.43 9.95 -1.44
CA ILE A 165 -3.88 9.66 -2.77
C ILE A 165 -4.90 10.14 -3.80
N CYS A 166 -4.48 11.05 -4.66
CA CYS A 166 -5.30 11.60 -5.73
C CYS A 166 -4.45 11.68 -7.01
N GLY A 167 -4.95 11.18 -8.12
CA GLY A 167 -4.26 11.16 -9.41
C GLY A 167 -5.08 11.70 -10.54
#